data_7678e728f17d07e1bcbd4d4373e6b712
#
_entry.id   7678e728f17d07e1bcbd4d4373e6b712
#
_cell.length_a   1.000
_cell.length_b   1.000
_cell.length_c   1.000
_cell.angle_alpha   90.00
_cell.angle_beta   90.00
_cell.angle_gamma   90.00
#
_symmetry.space_group_name_H-M   'P 1'
#
loop_
_entity.id
_entity.type
_entity.pdbx_description
1 polymer ?
#
loop_
_entity_poly.entity_id
_entity_poly.type
_entity_poly.pdbx_seq_one_letter_code
_entity_poly.pdbx_strand_id
1 'polypeptide(L)'
;MNKLRLLLIALAGLMVVACENGKNNDLPKNPDSTCYKGKMTVDQNDGTFYVQTDVEVDYEIKDGKLNFVMYKVKFASGMPVKLDMVVEGASYEETADGYTISGDKIVPYAMGGPFEQFTITNLVGSVNDNKMTLSFMCGAYPVEYEGTK
;
A
#
# COMPACT_ATOMS: atom_id res chain seq x y z
N MET A 1 -19.28 -0.63 29.94
CA MET A 1 -19.55 -0.74 28.49
C MET A 1 -18.56 0.04 27.65
N ASN A 2 -18.29 1.28 27.97
CA ASN A 2 -17.34 2.08 27.17
C ASN A 2 -15.90 1.59 27.23
N LYS A 3 -15.51 0.96 28.33
CA LYS A 3 -14.14 0.43 28.48
C LYS A 3 -13.86 -0.78 27.61
N LEU A 4 -14.88 -1.57 27.33
CA LEU A 4 -14.75 -2.75 26.48
C LEU A 4 -14.61 -2.36 25.00
N ARG A 5 -15.29 -1.29 24.61
CA ARG A 5 -15.18 -0.76 23.23
C ARG A 5 -13.82 -0.14 22.96
N LEU A 6 -13.27 0.53 23.96
CA LEU A 6 -11.92 1.11 23.81
C LEU A 6 -10.85 0.04 23.68
N LEU A 7 -11.03 -1.09 24.37
CA LEU A 7 -10.08 -2.19 24.31
C LEU A 7 -10.06 -2.87 22.93
N LEU A 8 -11.23 -2.98 22.32
CA LEU A 8 -11.36 -3.56 20.98
C LEU A 8 -10.76 -2.68 19.90
N ILE A 9 -10.87 -1.37 20.05
CA ILE A 9 -10.28 -0.41 19.11
C ILE A 9 -8.75 -0.40 19.22
N ALA A 10 -8.23 -0.55 20.42
CA ALA A 10 -6.79 -0.61 20.63
C ALA A 10 -6.16 -1.88 20.06
N LEU A 11 -6.90 -2.99 20.03
CA LEU A 11 -6.40 -4.23 19.44
C LEU A 11 -6.43 -4.21 17.91
N ALA A 12 -7.38 -3.51 17.32
CA ALA A 12 -7.51 -3.44 15.88
C ALA A 12 -6.42 -2.55 15.23
N GLY A 13 -5.81 -1.66 16.00
CA GLY A 13 -4.80 -0.73 15.48
C GLY A 13 -3.36 -1.24 15.50
N LEU A 14 -3.14 -2.47 15.92
CA LEU A 14 -1.78 -2.97 16.16
C LEU A 14 -1.28 -3.97 15.12
N MET A 15 -2.04 -4.21 14.07
CA MET A 15 -1.70 -5.31 13.18
C MET A 15 -1.34 -4.83 11.80
N VAL A 16 -0.09 -4.49 11.63
CA VAL A 16 0.52 -4.41 10.31
C VAL A 16 0.82 -5.83 9.86
N VAL A 17 0.35 -6.14 8.69
CA VAL A 17 0.42 -7.48 8.20
C VAL A 17 1.32 -7.54 7.01
N ALA A 18 2.36 -8.30 7.12
CA ALA A 18 3.18 -8.64 5.97
C ALA A 18 2.55 -9.80 5.22
N CYS A 19 2.52 -9.69 3.91
CA CYS A 19 2.22 -10.80 3.04
C CYS A 19 3.29 -11.89 3.20
N GLU A 20 2.95 -13.07 2.76
CA GLU A 20 3.69 -14.30 3.00
C GLU A 20 5.20 -14.24 2.68
N ASN A 21 5.61 -13.37 1.77
CA ASN A 21 7.00 -13.24 1.36
C ASN A 21 7.79 -12.17 2.10
N GLY A 22 7.25 -11.62 3.17
CA GLY A 22 7.89 -10.57 3.94
C GLY A 22 8.97 -11.02 4.90
N LYS A 23 9.60 -12.14 4.67
CA LYS A 23 10.57 -12.72 5.62
C LYS A 23 11.86 -11.94 5.81
N ASN A 24 12.11 -10.93 5.00
CA ASN A 24 13.26 -10.04 5.14
C ASN A 24 12.86 -8.69 5.70
N ASN A 25 11.64 -8.54 6.13
CA ASN A 25 11.10 -7.29 6.61
C ASN A 25 10.98 -7.31 8.12
N ASP A 26 11.31 -6.21 8.72
CA ASP A 26 11.09 -5.97 10.14
C ASP A 26 9.60 -5.69 10.44
N LEU A 27 8.74 -5.77 9.44
CA LEU A 27 7.31 -5.57 9.61
C LEU A 27 6.65 -6.80 10.22
N PRO A 28 5.83 -6.63 11.24
CA PRO A 28 5.14 -7.76 11.86
C PRO A 28 4.19 -8.43 10.88
N LYS A 29 4.15 -9.74 10.93
CA LYS A 29 3.24 -10.55 10.13
C LYS A 29 1.98 -10.84 10.91
N ASN A 30 0.87 -10.74 10.25
CA ASN A 30 -0.42 -11.07 10.81
C ASN A 30 -0.96 -12.34 10.12
N PRO A 31 -1.38 -13.34 10.88
CA PRO A 31 -1.98 -14.53 10.30
C PRO A 31 -3.32 -14.26 9.60
N ASP A 32 -4.02 -13.20 10.01
CA ASP A 32 -5.27 -12.79 9.36
C ASP A 32 -5.02 -11.76 8.26
N SER A 33 -4.14 -12.10 7.35
CA SER A 33 -3.66 -11.20 6.31
C SER A 33 -4.79 -10.54 5.52
N THR A 34 -4.73 -9.23 5.45
CA THR A 34 -5.52 -8.43 4.52
C THR A 34 -4.81 -8.28 3.18
N CYS A 35 -3.81 -9.10 2.94
CA CYS A 35 -2.95 -9.00 1.77
C CYS A 35 -3.70 -9.24 0.47
N TYR A 36 -3.49 -8.32 -0.45
CA TYR A 36 -3.97 -8.41 -1.82
C TYR A 36 -2.81 -8.75 -2.73
N LYS A 37 -3.10 -9.50 -3.78
CA LYS A 37 -2.10 -9.88 -4.77
C LYS A 37 -2.62 -9.56 -6.16
N GLY A 38 -1.82 -8.90 -6.96
CA GLY A 38 -2.28 -8.52 -8.27
C GLY A 38 -1.25 -7.84 -9.15
N LYS A 39 -1.76 -7.13 -10.15
CA LYS A 39 -0.95 -6.52 -11.19
C LYS A 39 -0.71 -5.04 -10.90
N MET A 40 0.54 -4.64 -11.01
CA MET A 40 0.96 -3.25 -11.00
C MET A 40 1.45 -2.86 -12.39
N THR A 41 0.96 -1.76 -12.91
CA THR A 41 1.35 -1.21 -14.21
C THR A 41 1.94 0.17 -13.99
N VAL A 42 3.15 0.39 -14.50
CA VAL A 42 3.85 1.67 -14.38
C VAL A 42 4.11 2.22 -15.78
N ASP A 43 3.58 3.41 -16.05
CA ASP A 43 3.84 4.11 -17.30
C ASP A 43 5.26 4.65 -17.28
N GLN A 44 6.07 4.28 -18.26
CA GLN A 44 7.48 4.67 -18.33
C GLN A 44 7.68 6.05 -19.00
N ASN A 45 6.57 6.72 -19.38
CA ASN A 45 6.58 8.03 -20.03
C ASN A 45 7.31 8.06 -21.41
N ASP A 46 7.53 6.90 -21.99
CA ASP A 46 8.19 6.74 -23.30
C ASP A 46 7.32 5.95 -24.28
N GLY A 47 6.04 5.78 -23.97
CA GLY A 47 5.12 4.97 -24.75
C GLY A 47 5.11 3.49 -24.35
N THR A 48 5.92 3.10 -23.37
CA THR A 48 5.95 1.72 -22.85
C THR A 48 5.46 1.66 -21.42
N PHE A 49 5.09 0.44 -21.00
CA PHE A 49 4.64 0.16 -19.64
C PHE A 49 5.52 -0.93 -19.02
N TYR A 50 5.87 -0.73 -17.76
CA TYR A 50 6.46 -1.79 -16.96
C TYR A 50 5.36 -2.46 -16.15
N VAL A 51 5.18 -3.76 -16.35
CA VAL A 51 4.13 -4.52 -15.68
C VAL A 51 4.77 -5.54 -14.74
N GLN A 52 4.29 -5.55 -13.52
CA GLN A 52 4.69 -6.53 -12.53
C GLN A 52 3.45 -7.27 -12.04
N THR A 53 3.48 -8.61 -12.13
CA THR A 53 2.39 -9.46 -11.65
C THR A 53 2.69 -9.98 -10.25
N ASP A 54 1.65 -10.46 -9.57
CA ASP A 54 1.77 -11.03 -8.22
C ASP A 54 2.36 -10.06 -7.20
N VAL A 55 2.10 -8.77 -7.37
CA VAL A 55 2.49 -7.76 -6.40
C VAL A 55 1.58 -7.84 -5.18
N GLU A 56 2.20 -7.99 -4.03
CA GLU A 56 1.48 -8.08 -2.77
C GLU A 56 1.40 -6.71 -2.13
N VAL A 57 0.19 -6.34 -1.70
CA VAL A 57 -0.08 -5.09 -1.00
C VAL A 57 -0.91 -5.38 0.24
N ASP A 58 -0.50 -4.81 1.34
CA ASP A 58 -1.23 -4.88 2.59
C ASP A 58 -1.52 -3.48 3.11
N TYR A 59 -2.54 -3.34 3.96
CA TYR A 59 -2.87 -2.05 4.54
C TYR A 59 -3.29 -2.18 5.99
N GLU A 60 -3.19 -1.07 6.69
CA GLU A 60 -3.74 -0.92 8.03
C GLU A 60 -4.37 0.46 8.18
N ILE A 61 -5.29 0.57 9.11
CA ILE A 61 -5.81 1.87 9.55
C ILE A 61 -5.30 2.12 10.95
N LYS A 62 -4.60 3.23 11.11
CA LYS A 62 -3.97 3.59 12.37
C LYS A 62 -4.02 5.10 12.57
N ASP A 63 -4.45 5.53 13.76
CA ASP A 63 -4.51 6.95 14.13
C ASP A 63 -5.30 7.81 13.14
N GLY A 64 -6.40 7.26 12.60
CA GLY A 64 -7.25 7.98 11.66
C GLY A 64 -6.68 8.12 10.26
N LYS A 65 -5.65 7.36 9.93
CA LYS A 65 -5.01 7.33 8.61
C LYS A 65 -4.91 5.91 8.09
N LEU A 66 -4.85 5.78 6.78
CA LEU A 66 -4.63 4.51 6.12
C LEU A 66 -3.18 4.43 5.64
N ASN A 67 -2.50 3.36 6.04
CA ASN A 67 -1.14 3.08 5.62
C ASN A 67 -1.15 1.83 4.76
N PHE A 68 -0.32 1.77 3.73
CA PHE A 68 -0.19 0.54 2.96
C PHE A 68 1.26 0.26 2.62
N VAL A 69 1.55 -1.01 2.33
CA VAL A 69 2.88 -1.48 1.95
C VAL A 69 2.75 -2.24 0.65
N MET A 70 3.59 -1.89 -0.31
CA MET A 70 3.74 -2.64 -1.55
C MET A 70 5.06 -3.41 -1.49
N TYR A 71 4.99 -4.72 -1.60
CA TYR A 71 6.16 -5.57 -1.41
C TYR A 71 6.85 -5.86 -2.74
N LYS A 72 8.17 -5.75 -2.74
CA LYS A 72 9.05 -6.14 -3.84
C LYS A 72 8.66 -5.50 -5.17
N VAL A 73 8.51 -4.19 -5.17
CA VAL A 73 8.09 -3.44 -6.35
C VAL A 73 9.26 -2.71 -7.00
N LYS A 74 9.13 -2.50 -8.31
CA LYS A 74 9.98 -1.64 -9.12
C LYS A 74 9.09 -0.69 -9.90
N PHE A 75 9.56 0.50 -10.15
CA PHE A 75 8.82 1.52 -10.90
C PHE A 75 9.42 1.77 -12.29
N ALA A 76 10.50 1.10 -12.60
CA ALA A 76 11.10 1.10 -13.93
C ALA A 76 11.83 -0.24 -14.13
N SER A 77 11.85 -0.72 -15.36
CA SER A 77 12.55 -1.97 -15.69
C SER A 77 14.04 -1.90 -15.40
N GLY A 78 14.63 -0.71 -15.48
CA GLY A 78 16.05 -0.49 -15.20
C GLY A 78 16.44 -0.35 -13.74
N MET A 79 15.49 -0.40 -12.80
CA MET A 79 15.83 -0.35 -11.38
C MET A 79 16.62 -1.61 -10.99
N PRO A 80 17.75 -1.45 -10.27
CA PRO A 80 18.60 -2.57 -9.93
C PRO A 80 18.01 -3.49 -8.85
N VAL A 81 17.11 -2.97 -8.01
CA VAL A 81 16.55 -3.70 -6.88
C VAL A 81 15.05 -3.50 -6.78
N LYS A 82 14.36 -4.46 -6.19
CA LYS A 82 12.96 -4.34 -5.79
C LYS A 82 12.88 -3.73 -4.40
N LEU A 83 11.86 -2.93 -4.17
CA LEU A 83 11.66 -2.21 -2.92
C LEU A 83 10.41 -2.71 -2.20
N ASP A 84 10.48 -2.73 -0.88
CA ASP A 84 9.28 -2.74 -0.05
C ASP A 84 8.95 -1.28 0.26
N MET A 85 7.89 -0.79 -0.36
CA MET A 85 7.53 0.63 -0.27
C MET A 85 6.38 0.81 0.73
N VAL A 86 6.64 1.58 1.76
CA VAL A 86 5.66 1.90 2.81
C VAL A 86 5.10 3.30 2.56
N VAL A 87 3.79 3.40 2.46
CA VAL A 87 3.08 4.67 2.30
C VAL A 87 2.23 4.91 3.54
N GLU A 88 2.55 5.95 4.28
CA GLU A 88 1.87 6.27 5.53
C GLU A 88 1.10 7.59 5.42
N GLY A 89 -0.04 7.63 6.08
CA GLY A 89 -0.79 8.86 6.23
C GLY A 89 -1.76 9.20 5.11
N ALA A 90 -2.16 8.23 4.31
CA ALA A 90 -3.24 8.44 3.34
C ALA A 90 -4.56 8.69 4.06
N SER A 91 -5.43 9.44 3.41
CA SER A 91 -6.80 9.67 3.88
C SER A 91 -7.72 8.55 3.40
N TYR A 92 -8.76 8.29 4.13
CA TYR A 92 -9.74 7.30 3.75
C TYR A 92 -11.15 7.71 4.18
N GLU A 93 -12.14 7.17 3.48
CA GLU A 93 -13.55 7.30 3.85
C GLU A 93 -14.18 5.92 3.81
N GLU A 94 -15.04 5.63 4.79
CA GLU A 94 -15.76 4.38 4.81
C GLU A 94 -16.84 4.35 3.75
N THR A 95 -16.99 3.19 3.13
CA THR A 95 -18.07 2.88 2.19
C THR A 95 -18.90 1.72 2.71
N ALA A 96 -19.92 1.31 1.98
CA ALA A 96 -20.79 0.21 2.40
C ALA A 96 -20.02 -1.12 2.59
N ASP A 97 -18.94 -1.33 1.83
CA ASP A 97 -18.22 -2.61 1.81
C ASP A 97 -16.70 -2.46 2.03
N GLY A 98 -16.21 -1.26 2.30
CA GLY A 98 -14.78 -1.04 2.51
C GLY A 98 -14.43 0.41 2.68
N TYR A 99 -13.41 0.86 1.95
CA TYR A 99 -12.89 2.22 2.06
C TYR A 99 -12.53 2.77 0.69
N THR A 100 -12.68 4.09 0.54
CA THR A 100 -11.98 4.82 -0.51
C THR A 100 -10.71 5.43 0.06
N ILE A 101 -9.68 5.54 -0.77
CA ILE A 101 -8.35 6.00 -0.37
C ILE A 101 -7.99 7.22 -1.19
N SER A 102 -7.38 8.21 -0.56
CA SER A 102 -6.87 9.39 -1.25
C SER A 102 -5.63 9.92 -0.55
N GLY A 103 -4.84 10.68 -1.28
CA GLY A 103 -3.66 11.32 -0.70
C GLY A 103 -2.91 12.13 -1.74
N ASP A 104 -2.06 13.01 -1.23
CA ASP A 104 -1.21 13.83 -2.06
C ASP A 104 0.06 14.20 -1.30
N LYS A 105 1.16 14.30 -2.03
CA LYS A 105 2.46 14.70 -1.47
C LYS A 105 2.91 13.83 -0.29
N ILE A 106 2.74 12.52 -0.41
CA ILE A 106 3.18 11.58 0.60
C ILE A 106 4.55 11.03 0.20
N VAL A 107 5.54 11.24 1.04
CA VAL A 107 6.89 10.67 0.83
C VAL A 107 6.88 9.23 1.34
N PRO A 108 7.08 8.24 0.47
CA PRO A 108 7.13 6.85 0.91
C PRO A 108 8.44 6.53 1.60
N TYR A 109 8.44 5.45 2.35
CA TYR A 109 9.64 4.89 2.97
C TYR A 109 10.04 3.62 2.24
N ALA A 110 11.32 3.53 1.94
CA ALA A 110 11.91 2.33 1.34
C ALA A 110 13.38 2.27 1.71
N MET A 111 13.94 1.08 1.80
CA MET A 111 15.37 0.89 2.11
C MET A 111 15.82 1.61 3.39
N GLY A 112 14.96 1.65 4.38
CA GLY A 112 15.30 2.21 5.71
C GLY A 112 15.19 3.71 5.85
N GLY A 113 14.62 4.42 4.89
CA GLY A 113 14.46 5.87 4.97
C GLY A 113 13.44 6.44 4.01
N PRO A 114 13.18 7.75 4.10
CA PRO A 114 12.27 8.41 3.16
C PRO A 114 12.86 8.42 1.76
N PHE A 115 11.98 8.23 0.78
CA PHE A 115 12.37 8.14 -0.63
C PHE A 115 11.69 9.25 -1.43
N GLU A 116 12.21 10.46 -1.30
CA GLU A 116 11.58 11.69 -1.82
C GLU A 116 11.43 11.68 -3.35
N GLN A 117 12.33 11.02 -4.08
CA GLN A 117 12.24 10.92 -5.53
C GLN A 117 11.00 10.14 -6.00
N PHE A 118 10.41 9.36 -5.13
CA PHE A 118 9.18 8.61 -5.40
C PHE A 118 7.98 9.15 -4.63
N THR A 119 7.96 10.44 -4.35
CA THR A 119 6.83 11.09 -3.67
C THR A 119 5.52 10.75 -4.36
N ILE A 120 4.56 10.31 -3.57
CA ILE A 120 3.24 9.90 -4.06
C ILE A 120 2.36 11.13 -4.17
N THR A 121 1.82 11.35 -5.36
CA THR A 121 0.85 12.42 -5.62
C THR A 121 -0.38 11.85 -6.32
N ASN A 122 -1.50 12.55 -6.20
CA ASN A 122 -2.77 12.17 -6.83
C ASN A 122 -3.20 10.74 -6.51
N LEU A 123 -3.00 10.31 -5.27
CA LEU A 123 -3.40 8.98 -4.84
C LEU A 123 -4.91 8.90 -4.75
N VAL A 124 -5.49 7.95 -5.47
CA VAL A 124 -6.89 7.54 -5.35
C VAL A 124 -6.95 6.02 -5.38
N GLY A 125 -7.88 5.45 -4.64
CA GLY A 125 -8.03 4.01 -4.63
C GLY A 125 -9.27 3.58 -3.87
N SER A 126 -9.46 2.29 -3.84
CA SER A 126 -10.53 1.65 -3.08
C SER A 126 -10.08 0.28 -2.59
N VAL A 127 -10.64 -0.13 -1.49
CA VAL A 127 -10.39 -1.45 -0.92
C VAL A 127 -11.68 -1.98 -0.30
N ASN A 128 -11.96 -3.25 -0.58
CA ASN A 128 -13.02 -4.00 0.07
C ASN A 128 -12.49 -5.41 0.41
N ASP A 129 -13.35 -6.30 0.87
CA ASP A 129 -12.94 -7.64 1.29
C ASP A 129 -12.34 -8.50 0.18
N ASN A 130 -12.58 -8.16 -1.07
CA ASN A 130 -12.17 -8.97 -2.21
C ASN A 130 -11.12 -8.31 -3.09
N LYS A 131 -11.10 -6.99 -3.16
CA LYS A 131 -10.33 -6.27 -4.16
C LYS A 131 -9.74 -4.98 -3.62
N MET A 132 -8.56 -4.65 -4.10
CA MET A 132 -7.90 -3.37 -3.87
C MET A 132 -7.50 -2.76 -5.21
N THR A 133 -7.80 -1.48 -5.40
CA THR A 133 -7.30 -0.71 -6.53
C THR A 133 -6.58 0.53 -6.01
N LEU A 134 -5.48 0.88 -6.66
CA LEU A 134 -4.72 2.08 -6.37
C LEU A 134 -4.31 2.73 -7.67
N SER A 135 -4.36 4.06 -7.72
CA SER A 135 -3.85 4.85 -8.82
C SER A 135 -3.13 6.06 -8.22
N PHE A 136 -1.89 6.27 -8.63
CA PHE A 136 -1.09 7.38 -8.10
C PHE A 136 0.07 7.70 -9.02
N MET A 137 0.66 8.89 -8.81
CA MET A 137 1.96 9.23 -9.37
C MET A 137 3.03 8.84 -8.37
N CYS A 138 4.01 8.09 -8.80
CA CYS A 138 5.18 7.73 -8.00
C CYS A 138 6.39 8.48 -8.58
N GLY A 139 6.71 9.64 -7.99
CA GLY A 139 7.59 10.58 -8.65
C GLY A 139 6.99 11.02 -9.99
N ALA A 140 7.70 10.76 -11.08
CA ALA A 140 7.25 11.10 -12.44
C ALA A 140 6.43 9.98 -13.11
N TYR A 141 6.27 8.84 -12.49
CA TYR A 141 5.68 7.65 -13.10
C TYR A 141 4.23 7.43 -12.65
N PRO A 142 3.27 7.44 -13.58
CA PRO A 142 1.90 6.99 -13.25
C PRO A 142 1.88 5.50 -12.93
N VAL A 143 1.25 5.15 -11.82
CA VAL A 143 1.16 3.77 -11.34
C VAL A 143 -0.29 3.39 -11.15
N GLU A 144 -0.65 2.20 -11.61
CA GLU A 144 -1.95 1.60 -11.34
C GLU A 144 -1.76 0.20 -10.77
N TYR A 145 -2.55 -0.11 -9.77
CA TYR A 145 -2.54 -1.41 -9.12
C TYR A 145 -3.95 -1.96 -8.99
N GLU A 146 -4.10 -3.24 -9.28
CA GLU A 146 -5.32 -3.99 -9.05
C GLU A 146 -4.98 -5.36 -8.48
N GLY A 147 -5.42 -5.61 -7.26
CA GLY A 147 -5.18 -6.87 -6.57
C GLY A 147 -6.44 -7.46 -5.98
N THR A 148 -6.42 -8.76 -5.75
CA THR A 148 -7.48 -9.51 -5.09
C THR A 148 -6.92 -10.34 -3.95
N LYS A 149 -7.79 -10.70 -3.01
CA LYS A 149 -7.43 -11.65 -1.96
C LYS A 149 -7.38 -13.07 -2.47
#